data_48d6613bb3480df8a11220678cc853bb
#
_entry.id   48d6613bb3480df8a11220678cc853bb
#
_cell.length_a   1.000
_cell.length_b   1.000
_cell.length_c   1.000
_cell.angle_alpha   90.00
_cell.angle_beta   90.00
_cell.angle_gamma   90.00
#
_symmetry.space_group_name_H-M   'P 1'
#
loop_
_entity.id
_entity.type
_entity.pdbx_description
1 polymer ?
#
loop_
_entity_poly.entity_id
_entity_poly.type
_entity_poly.pdbx_seq_one_letter_code
_entity_poly.pdbx_strand_id
1 'polypeptide(L)'
;MNKSIKRFLTSLSLCLLLICGGLLGMGMPIASANHGNWHKVDLPVAITPLDLWFDKNDLDHGWLVGTEATLLESIDGGKTWEERKLDLGDSIYRFSSISFSGKEGWITGQPSLLLHTTDGGKSWSRIGLSSKLPGDPFAIVAQGKNSAEMVTDLGAIYSTQDAGQNWKALVTQAVGNARNLNRSADGRYVAISANGNFYSTWQPGDVTWIQHNRNSSRRVQNMGYTPDNRLWMLNRGGQVQFSEVGEFDKWEKKQTPREGGGFGLLDLAYQDENNVWISGGSSRLIHSEDGGKTWTRDRSAANVGANLYQVYFFSHDRGFVIGQNGTLLAYSPD
;
A
#
# COMPACT_ATOMS: atom_id res chain seq x y z
N MET A 1 43.52 61.57 41.79
CA MET A 1 43.58 61.44 43.30
C MET A 1 43.41 59.95 43.58
N ASN A 2 44.54 59.36 43.85
CA ASN A 2 44.90 58.62 45.07
C ASN A 2 44.01 57.36 45.33
N LYS A 3 44.56 56.23 45.47
CA LYS A 3 45.66 55.48 46.04
C LYS A 3 45.11 54.10 46.26
N SER A 4 45.70 53.04 45.84
CA SER A 4 46.87 52.32 46.24
C SER A 4 46.54 51.12 47.15
N ILE A 5 47.02 49.91 46.68
CA ILE A 5 47.97 49.01 47.38
C ILE A 5 47.30 48.15 48.47
N LYS A 6 47.46 46.82 48.49
CA LYS A 6 48.58 45.85 48.60
C LYS A 6 48.04 44.43 48.63
N ARG A 7 48.58 43.52 47.84
CA ARG A 7 49.49 42.41 48.20
C ARG A 7 49.19 41.64 49.48
N PHE A 8 49.00 40.33 49.36
CA PHE A 8 49.86 39.35 50.01
C PHE A 8 49.81 37.98 49.31
N LEU A 9 51.00 37.46 49.05
CA LEU A 9 51.39 36.14 48.61
C LEU A 9 51.46 35.17 49.82
N THR A 10 51.14 33.88 49.59
CA THR A 10 51.87 32.67 50.05
C THR A 10 51.26 31.51 49.32
N SER A 11 51.85 30.83 48.46
CA SER A 11 52.91 29.82 48.31
C SER A 11 52.57 28.45 48.91
N LEU A 12 52.88 27.45 48.07
CA LEU A 12 53.11 26.00 48.36
C LEU A 12 51.88 25.13 48.18
N SER A 13 51.84 24.03 47.42
CA SER A 13 52.85 23.08 47.03
C SER A 13 52.31 22.12 46.01
N LEU A 14 53.11 21.81 45.07
CA LEU A 14 53.20 20.68 44.15
C LEU A 14 52.57 19.37 44.66
N CYS A 15 51.64 18.77 43.85
CA CYS A 15 51.53 17.32 43.70
C CYS A 15 51.00 17.00 42.30
N LEU A 16 51.91 16.58 41.43
CA LEU A 16 51.65 15.94 40.16
C LEU A 16 51.03 14.56 40.45
N LEU A 17 49.81 14.32 39.98
CA LEU A 17 49.27 12.98 39.74
C LEU A 17 48.68 12.96 38.37
N LEU A 18 49.44 12.44 37.42
CA LEU A 18 48.97 11.95 36.14
C LEU A 18 47.98 10.82 36.36
N ILE A 19 46.69 11.10 36.19
CA ILE A 19 45.68 10.06 35.95
C ILE A 19 45.31 10.15 34.49
N CYS A 20 45.87 9.27 33.66
CA CYS A 20 45.33 8.88 32.38
C CYS A 20 43.96 8.22 32.62
N GLY A 21 42.91 9.01 32.66
CA GLY A 21 41.53 8.58 32.59
C GLY A 21 41.11 8.50 31.13
N GLY A 22 41.16 7.30 30.57
CA GLY A 22 40.58 7.05 29.26
C GLY A 22 39.11 7.47 29.26
N LEU A 23 38.74 8.38 28.40
CA LEU A 23 37.39 8.59 27.96
C LEU A 23 36.95 7.33 27.20
N LEU A 24 36.45 6.35 27.95
CA LEU A 24 35.56 5.35 27.44
C LEU A 24 34.30 6.12 26.99
N GLY A 25 34.27 6.41 25.68
CA GLY A 25 33.03 6.78 25.00
C GLY A 25 32.05 5.63 25.26
N MET A 26 31.18 5.79 26.23
CA MET A 26 29.94 5.05 26.28
C MET A 26 29.14 5.51 25.06
N GLY A 27 29.36 4.84 23.94
CA GLY A 27 28.38 4.79 22.90
C GLY A 27 27.10 4.26 23.53
N MET A 28 26.15 5.14 23.79
CA MET A 28 24.79 4.68 24.03
C MET A 28 24.45 3.72 22.90
N PRO A 29 24.01 2.50 23.18
CA PRO A 29 23.44 1.70 22.11
C PRO A 29 22.31 2.57 21.54
N ILE A 30 22.43 2.94 20.27
CA ILE A 30 21.28 3.38 19.50
C ILE A 30 20.34 2.20 19.64
N ALA A 31 19.29 2.36 20.44
CA ALA A 31 18.22 1.38 20.50
C ALA A 31 17.79 1.22 19.02
N SER A 32 18.11 0.07 18.46
CA SER A 32 17.50 -0.34 17.19
C SER A 32 16.02 -0.31 17.51
N ALA A 33 15.31 0.66 16.98
CA ALA A 33 13.86 0.66 17.05
C ALA A 33 13.45 -0.71 16.51
N ASN A 34 12.80 -1.48 17.34
CA ASN A 34 12.29 -2.79 16.98
C ASN A 34 11.14 -2.51 16.02
N HIS A 35 11.44 -2.46 14.75
CA HIS A 35 10.43 -2.40 13.72
C HIS A 35 9.79 -3.79 13.68
N GLY A 36 8.49 -3.87 13.87
CA GLY A 36 7.74 -5.11 13.91
C GLY A 36 8.21 -6.13 12.88
N ASN A 37 8.13 -7.38 13.24
CA ASN A 37 8.70 -8.46 12.45
C ASN A 37 7.72 -8.89 11.33
N TRP A 38 8.15 -8.83 10.09
CA TRP A 38 7.45 -9.47 8.98
C TRP A 38 7.87 -10.94 8.89
N HIS A 39 6.89 -11.83 8.93
CA HIS A 39 7.13 -13.26 8.82
C HIS A 39 6.34 -13.86 7.65
N LYS A 40 6.92 -14.89 7.03
CA LYS A 40 6.29 -15.58 5.91
C LYS A 40 5.10 -16.40 6.40
N VAL A 41 3.99 -16.31 5.66
CA VAL A 41 2.83 -17.18 5.81
C VAL A 41 2.78 -18.12 4.59
N ASP A 42 2.65 -19.42 4.85
CA ASP A 42 2.55 -20.40 3.77
C ASP A 42 1.10 -20.49 3.26
N LEU A 43 0.95 -20.39 1.95
CA LEU A 43 -0.33 -20.55 1.28
C LEU A 43 -0.55 -22.02 0.90
N PRO A 44 -1.80 -22.53 0.94
CA PRO A 44 -2.11 -23.93 0.64
C PRO A 44 -1.94 -24.30 -0.84
N VAL A 45 -1.84 -23.30 -1.71
CA VAL A 45 -1.73 -23.45 -3.17
C VAL A 45 -0.66 -22.55 -3.76
N ALA A 46 -0.04 -22.97 -4.84
CA ALA A 46 0.99 -22.21 -5.54
C ALA A 46 0.36 -21.20 -6.50
N ILE A 47 0.21 -19.96 -6.06
CA ILE A 47 -0.40 -18.86 -6.81
C ILE A 47 0.45 -17.59 -6.75
N THR A 48 0.06 -16.58 -7.52
CA THR A 48 0.45 -15.19 -7.25
C THR A 48 -0.74 -14.48 -6.62
N PRO A 49 -0.66 -14.08 -5.32
CA PRO A 49 -1.70 -13.28 -4.67
C PRO A 49 -1.77 -11.89 -5.32
N LEU A 50 -2.99 -11.38 -5.49
CA LEU A 50 -3.25 -10.15 -6.22
C LEU A 50 -4.02 -9.11 -5.43
N ASP A 51 -4.90 -9.54 -4.51
CA ASP A 51 -5.61 -8.65 -3.60
C ASP A 51 -5.95 -9.36 -2.30
N LEU A 52 -6.12 -8.58 -1.24
CA LEU A 52 -6.32 -9.04 0.12
C LEU A 52 -7.34 -8.14 0.83
N TRP A 53 -8.31 -8.74 1.52
CA TRP A 53 -9.31 -8.03 2.28
C TRP A 53 -9.50 -8.66 3.67
N PHE A 54 -9.68 -7.83 4.70
CA PHE A 54 -10.09 -8.24 6.04
C PHE A 54 -11.28 -7.41 6.50
N ASP A 55 -12.18 -8.03 7.27
CA ASP A 55 -13.29 -7.32 7.88
C ASP A 55 -12.77 -6.38 8.98
N LYS A 56 -13.09 -5.09 8.86
CA LYS A 56 -12.67 -4.08 9.84
C LYS A 56 -13.28 -4.31 11.25
N ASN A 57 -14.41 -5.03 11.32
CA ASN A 57 -15.09 -5.35 12.56
C ASN A 57 -14.70 -6.73 13.11
N ASP A 58 -14.06 -7.56 12.28
CA ASP A 58 -13.57 -8.89 12.63
C ASP A 58 -12.27 -9.17 11.87
N LEU A 59 -11.16 -8.70 12.43
CA LEU A 59 -9.83 -8.85 11.83
C LEU A 59 -9.32 -10.30 11.82
N ASP A 60 -10.06 -11.26 12.37
CA ASP A 60 -9.75 -12.67 12.23
C ASP A 60 -10.30 -13.24 10.91
N HIS A 61 -11.31 -12.59 10.30
CA HIS A 61 -11.88 -13.02 9.04
C HIS A 61 -11.31 -12.23 7.85
N GLY A 62 -10.65 -12.93 6.93
CA GLY A 62 -10.01 -12.36 5.76
C GLY A 62 -10.13 -13.21 4.50
N TRP A 63 -9.98 -12.56 3.36
CA TRP A 63 -10.01 -13.15 2.03
C TRP A 63 -8.78 -12.74 1.24
N LEU A 64 -8.24 -13.67 0.43
CA LEU A 64 -7.16 -13.44 -0.50
C LEU A 64 -7.55 -14.00 -1.86
N VAL A 65 -7.33 -13.22 -2.91
CA VAL A 65 -7.56 -13.62 -4.31
C VAL A 65 -6.28 -13.56 -5.11
N GLY A 66 -6.23 -14.34 -6.19
CA GLY A 66 -5.02 -14.45 -6.98
C GLY A 66 -5.21 -15.01 -8.38
N THR A 67 -4.10 -15.44 -8.97
CA THR A 67 -4.08 -16.16 -10.25
C THR A 67 -4.83 -17.49 -10.15
N GLU A 68 -5.17 -18.09 -11.31
CA GLU A 68 -5.79 -19.42 -11.40
C GLU A 68 -7.15 -19.51 -10.69
N ALA A 69 -7.94 -18.41 -10.72
CA ALA A 69 -9.23 -18.27 -10.06
C ALA A 69 -9.19 -18.63 -8.55
N THR A 70 -8.06 -18.42 -7.91
CA THR A 70 -7.89 -18.78 -6.50
C THR A 70 -8.60 -17.81 -5.58
N LEU A 71 -9.38 -18.37 -4.66
CA LEU A 71 -10.00 -17.70 -3.53
C LEU A 71 -9.59 -18.43 -2.25
N LEU A 72 -8.95 -17.72 -1.34
CA LEU A 72 -8.57 -18.25 -0.02
C LEU A 72 -9.30 -17.51 1.08
N GLU A 73 -9.70 -18.22 2.11
CA GLU A 73 -10.32 -17.68 3.32
C GLU A 73 -9.44 -17.96 4.53
N SER A 74 -9.32 -16.96 5.41
CA SER A 74 -8.73 -17.10 6.74
C SER A 74 -9.77 -16.73 7.80
N ILE A 75 -9.78 -17.47 8.91
CA ILE A 75 -10.63 -17.21 10.08
C ILE A 75 -9.81 -17.06 11.37
N ASP A 76 -8.49 -16.88 11.23
CA ASP A 76 -7.54 -16.76 12.34
C ASP A 76 -6.59 -15.56 12.19
N GLY A 77 -7.03 -14.56 11.45
CA GLY A 77 -6.32 -13.34 11.22
C GLY A 77 -5.16 -13.46 10.24
N GLY A 78 -5.28 -14.36 9.26
CA GLY A 78 -4.30 -14.55 8.21
C GLY A 78 -3.12 -15.45 8.59
N LYS A 79 -3.19 -16.16 9.72
CA LYS A 79 -2.15 -17.13 10.12
C LYS A 79 -2.23 -18.39 9.28
N THR A 80 -3.45 -18.84 8.97
CA THR A 80 -3.69 -19.96 8.06
C THR A 80 -4.75 -19.59 7.03
N TRP A 81 -4.70 -20.25 5.87
CA TRP A 81 -5.57 -20.00 4.74
C TRP A 81 -6.13 -21.31 4.19
N GLU A 82 -7.41 -21.30 3.83
CA GLU A 82 -8.09 -22.43 3.23
C GLU A 82 -8.65 -22.06 1.86
N GLU A 83 -8.45 -22.94 0.86
CA GLU A 83 -8.97 -22.71 -0.48
C GLU A 83 -10.49 -22.91 -0.54
N ARG A 84 -11.18 -21.92 -1.12
CA ARG A 84 -12.61 -21.98 -1.44
C ARG A 84 -12.79 -22.18 -2.94
N LYS A 85 -13.10 -23.38 -3.35
CA LYS A 85 -13.26 -23.71 -4.77
C LYS A 85 -14.55 -23.15 -5.33
N LEU A 86 -14.45 -22.49 -6.47
CA LEU A 86 -15.58 -21.95 -7.23
C LEU A 86 -15.75 -22.76 -8.51
N ASP A 87 -17.00 -23.08 -8.86
CA ASP A 87 -17.33 -23.68 -10.16
C ASP A 87 -17.52 -22.56 -11.20
N LEU A 88 -16.50 -22.29 -11.97
CA LEU A 88 -16.47 -21.24 -13.01
C LEU A 88 -16.37 -21.82 -14.42
N GLY A 89 -16.52 -23.15 -14.58
CA GLY A 89 -16.29 -23.86 -15.84
C GLY A 89 -14.83 -23.96 -16.22
N ASP A 90 -14.53 -24.22 -17.49
CA ASP A 90 -13.17 -24.53 -17.99
C ASP A 90 -12.30 -23.28 -18.23
N SER A 91 -12.82 -22.10 -17.96
CA SER A 91 -12.06 -20.86 -18.20
C SER A 91 -11.06 -20.60 -17.09
N ILE A 92 -9.84 -20.23 -17.46
CA ILE A 92 -8.79 -19.81 -16.52
C ILE A 92 -8.96 -18.32 -16.23
N TYR A 93 -9.43 -18.01 -15.03
CA TYR A 93 -9.58 -16.64 -14.57
C TYR A 93 -8.40 -16.21 -13.67
N ARG A 94 -8.18 -14.92 -13.62
CA ARG A 94 -7.33 -14.26 -12.67
C ARG A 94 -8.21 -13.30 -11.86
N PHE A 95 -8.35 -13.52 -10.56
CA PHE A 95 -9.07 -12.59 -9.70
C PHE A 95 -8.20 -11.39 -9.38
N SER A 96 -8.69 -10.20 -9.63
CA SER A 96 -7.92 -8.96 -9.54
C SER A 96 -8.24 -8.13 -8.30
N SER A 97 -9.45 -8.23 -7.76
CA SER A 97 -9.84 -7.49 -6.55
C SER A 97 -10.98 -8.19 -5.82
N ILE A 98 -10.99 -8.05 -4.49
CA ILE A 98 -12.04 -8.56 -3.60
C ILE A 98 -12.42 -7.48 -2.59
N SER A 99 -13.72 -7.32 -2.32
CA SER A 99 -14.22 -6.35 -1.35
C SER A 99 -15.52 -6.81 -0.73
N PHE A 100 -15.65 -6.59 0.59
CA PHE A 100 -16.87 -6.87 1.33
C PHE A 100 -17.38 -5.66 2.11
N SER A 101 -18.69 -5.64 2.34
CA SER A 101 -19.36 -4.78 3.30
C SER A 101 -20.38 -5.65 4.08
N GLY A 102 -20.00 -6.08 5.26
CA GLY A 102 -20.70 -7.12 6.00
C GLY A 102 -20.71 -8.45 5.24
N LYS A 103 -21.90 -8.99 4.93
CA LYS A 103 -22.05 -10.24 4.17
C LYS A 103 -22.08 -10.04 2.64
N GLU A 104 -22.15 -8.81 2.20
CA GLU A 104 -22.16 -8.46 0.77
C GLU A 104 -20.72 -8.44 0.27
N GLY A 105 -20.38 -9.29 -0.70
CA GLY A 105 -19.03 -9.41 -1.21
C GLY A 105 -18.98 -9.46 -2.73
N TRP A 106 -17.88 -8.96 -3.29
CA TRP A 106 -17.65 -8.86 -4.72
C TRP A 106 -16.24 -9.27 -5.09
N ILE A 107 -16.08 -9.95 -6.21
CA ILE A 107 -14.78 -10.27 -6.81
C ILE A 107 -14.81 -9.85 -8.26
N THR A 108 -13.78 -9.10 -8.68
CA THR A 108 -13.51 -8.85 -10.10
C THR A 108 -12.41 -9.77 -10.61
N GLY A 109 -12.45 -10.06 -11.91
CA GLY A 109 -11.43 -10.90 -12.53
C GLY A 109 -11.33 -10.71 -14.04
N GLN A 110 -10.27 -11.23 -14.58
CA GLN A 110 -9.95 -11.22 -16.00
C GLN A 110 -9.90 -12.64 -16.54
N PRO A 111 -10.39 -12.87 -17.80
CA PRO A 111 -11.14 -11.90 -18.62
C PRO A 111 -12.56 -11.70 -18.10
N SER A 112 -13.04 -10.46 -18.10
CA SER A 112 -14.46 -10.03 -17.91
C SER A 112 -15.30 -10.85 -16.92
N LEU A 113 -14.83 -10.96 -15.68
CA LEU A 113 -15.51 -11.69 -14.61
C LEU A 113 -15.94 -10.75 -13.47
N LEU A 114 -17.16 -10.94 -13.02
CA LEU A 114 -17.68 -10.32 -11.80
C LEU A 114 -18.48 -11.36 -11.00
N LEU A 115 -18.10 -11.57 -9.76
CA LEU A 115 -18.79 -12.45 -8.83
C LEU A 115 -19.37 -11.65 -7.68
N HIS A 116 -20.49 -12.12 -7.16
CA HIS A 116 -21.22 -11.51 -6.06
C HIS A 116 -21.68 -12.56 -5.05
N THR A 117 -21.58 -12.23 -3.77
CA THR A 117 -22.12 -13.00 -2.65
C THR A 117 -22.96 -12.11 -1.73
N THR A 118 -23.97 -12.69 -1.09
CA THR A 118 -24.81 -12.04 -0.07
C THR A 118 -24.77 -12.78 1.27
N ASP A 119 -24.01 -13.86 1.35
CA ASP A 119 -23.93 -14.76 2.50
C ASP A 119 -22.55 -14.81 3.17
N GLY A 120 -21.69 -13.82 2.87
CA GLY A 120 -20.35 -13.70 3.43
C GLY A 120 -19.35 -14.64 2.77
N GLY A 121 -19.51 -14.93 1.48
CA GLY A 121 -18.56 -15.73 0.71
C GLY A 121 -18.82 -17.24 0.74
N LYS A 122 -19.92 -17.70 1.38
CA LYS A 122 -20.28 -19.12 1.40
C LYS A 122 -20.73 -19.61 0.02
N SER A 123 -21.42 -18.76 -0.72
CA SER A 123 -21.80 -19.01 -2.11
C SER A 123 -21.54 -17.77 -2.96
N TRP A 124 -21.24 -17.98 -4.26
CA TRP A 124 -20.95 -16.94 -5.20
C TRP A 124 -21.76 -17.10 -6.48
N SER A 125 -22.28 -16.01 -7.00
CA SER A 125 -23.02 -15.96 -8.26
C SER A 125 -22.29 -15.09 -9.25
N ARG A 126 -22.25 -15.51 -10.51
CA ARG A 126 -21.69 -14.70 -11.60
C ARG A 126 -22.67 -13.62 -12.01
N ILE A 127 -22.19 -12.38 -12.08
CA ILE A 127 -22.96 -11.24 -12.61
C ILE A 127 -22.60 -11.05 -14.09
N GLY A 128 -23.61 -10.95 -14.93
CA GLY A 128 -23.42 -10.69 -16.35
C GLY A 128 -22.90 -9.29 -16.60
N LEU A 129 -21.81 -9.17 -17.35
CA LEU A 129 -21.26 -7.91 -17.78
C LEU A 129 -21.67 -7.60 -19.22
N SER A 130 -21.90 -6.33 -19.52
CA SER A 130 -22.18 -5.88 -20.88
C SER A 130 -20.95 -6.09 -21.78
N SER A 131 -21.17 -6.60 -22.98
CA SER A 131 -20.11 -6.67 -24.01
C SER A 131 -19.62 -5.30 -24.49
N LYS A 132 -20.31 -4.22 -24.10
CA LYS A 132 -19.92 -2.83 -24.37
C LYS A 132 -19.14 -2.20 -23.21
N LEU A 133 -18.84 -2.95 -22.14
CA LEU A 133 -18.04 -2.46 -21.03
C LEU A 133 -16.65 -2.06 -21.55
N PRO A 134 -16.20 -0.82 -21.34
CA PRO A 134 -14.85 -0.40 -21.72
C PRO A 134 -13.81 -1.04 -20.81
N GLY A 135 -13.03 -1.97 -21.32
CA GLY A 135 -12.01 -2.73 -20.58
C GLY A 135 -12.57 -3.84 -19.70
N ASP A 136 -11.68 -4.49 -18.96
CA ASP A 136 -12.02 -5.54 -18.01
C ASP A 136 -12.20 -4.97 -16.60
N PRO A 137 -13.06 -5.57 -15.75
CA PRO A 137 -13.15 -5.22 -14.34
C PRO A 137 -11.78 -5.33 -13.66
N PHE A 138 -11.31 -4.25 -13.07
CA PHE A 138 -9.99 -4.16 -12.46
C PHE A 138 -10.07 -4.17 -10.94
N ALA A 139 -10.88 -3.29 -10.36
CA ALA A 139 -11.09 -3.20 -8.93
C ALA A 139 -12.57 -2.97 -8.61
N ILE A 140 -12.98 -3.41 -7.41
CA ILE A 140 -14.34 -3.31 -6.91
C ILE A 140 -14.33 -2.90 -5.45
N VAL A 141 -15.32 -2.11 -5.05
CA VAL A 141 -15.54 -1.71 -3.65
C VAL A 141 -16.99 -1.96 -3.29
N ALA A 142 -17.24 -2.86 -2.35
CA ALA A 142 -18.55 -3.04 -1.75
C ALA A 142 -18.94 -1.82 -0.92
N GLN A 143 -20.10 -1.22 -1.22
CA GLN A 143 -20.58 0.00 -0.56
C GLN A 143 -21.77 -0.24 0.37
N GLY A 144 -22.12 -1.48 0.62
CA GLY A 144 -23.25 -1.89 1.44
C GLY A 144 -24.19 -2.85 0.70
N LYS A 145 -25.36 -3.06 1.27
CA LYS A 145 -26.33 -4.00 0.70
C LYS A 145 -26.69 -3.66 -0.74
N ASN A 146 -26.53 -4.62 -1.64
CA ASN A 146 -26.78 -4.51 -3.07
C ASN A 146 -25.99 -3.42 -3.79
N SER A 147 -24.98 -2.81 -3.15
CA SER A 147 -24.28 -1.65 -3.67
C SER A 147 -22.79 -1.90 -3.83
N ALA A 148 -22.26 -1.54 -4.99
CA ALA A 148 -20.84 -1.60 -5.29
C ALA A 148 -20.41 -0.51 -6.27
N GLU A 149 -19.13 -0.19 -6.25
CA GLU A 149 -18.45 0.65 -7.22
C GLU A 149 -17.35 -0.16 -7.89
N MET A 150 -17.33 -0.19 -9.21
CA MET A 150 -16.38 -0.94 -10.02
C MET A 150 -15.62 0.01 -10.94
N VAL A 151 -14.33 -0.21 -11.06
CA VAL A 151 -13.49 0.47 -12.05
C VAL A 151 -12.86 -0.56 -13.00
N THR A 152 -12.81 -0.23 -14.28
CA THR A 152 -12.14 -1.06 -15.30
C THR A 152 -10.68 -0.66 -15.47
N ASP A 153 -9.88 -1.50 -16.10
CA ASP A 153 -8.46 -1.25 -16.44
C ASP A 153 -8.27 -0.09 -17.43
N LEU A 154 -9.35 0.35 -18.11
CA LEU A 154 -9.39 1.57 -18.90
C LEU A 154 -9.84 2.81 -18.10
N GLY A 155 -10.15 2.66 -16.80
CA GLY A 155 -10.60 3.74 -15.93
C GLY A 155 -12.04 4.18 -16.16
N ALA A 156 -12.91 3.32 -16.69
CA ALA A 156 -14.34 3.54 -16.63
C ALA A 156 -14.85 3.19 -15.23
N ILE A 157 -15.61 4.10 -14.60
CA ILE A 157 -16.12 3.95 -13.24
C ILE A 157 -17.63 3.75 -13.30
N TYR A 158 -18.11 2.73 -12.62
CA TYR A 158 -19.53 2.35 -12.54
C TYR A 158 -19.97 2.13 -11.12
N SER A 159 -21.24 2.40 -10.84
CA SER A 159 -21.89 2.05 -9.58
C SER A 159 -23.17 1.24 -9.81
N THR A 160 -23.46 0.35 -8.86
CA THR A 160 -24.73 -0.37 -8.77
C THR A 160 -25.34 -0.17 -7.38
N GLN A 161 -26.69 -0.25 -7.32
CA GLN A 161 -27.49 -0.23 -6.07
C GLN A 161 -28.51 -1.36 -6.06
N ASP A 162 -28.42 -2.29 -7.00
CA ASP A 162 -29.38 -3.39 -7.20
C ASP A 162 -28.68 -4.75 -7.41
N ALA A 163 -27.60 -4.99 -6.69
CA ALA A 163 -26.83 -6.22 -6.73
C ALA A 163 -26.24 -6.52 -8.13
N GLY A 164 -25.87 -5.47 -8.89
CA GLY A 164 -25.25 -5.60 -10.20
C GLY A 164 -26.20 -5.89 -11.35
N GLN A 165 -27.50 -5.78 -11.14
CA GLN A 165 -28.48 -5.92 -12.22
C GLN A 165 -28.40 -4.75 -13.20
N ASN A 166 -28.17 -3.53 -12.67
CA ASN A 166 -27.93 -2.33 -13.45
C ASN A 166 -26.69 -1.60 -12.97
N TRP A 167 -25.94 -1.05 -13.91
CA TRP A 167 -24.73 -0.28 -13.65
C TRP A 167 -24.83 1.11 -14.24
N LYS A 168 -24.64 2.12 -13.41
CA LYS A 168 -24.60 3.53 -13.80
C LYS A 168 -23.16 3.95 -14.00
N ALA A 169 -22.81 4.45 -15.19
CA ALA A 169 -21.51 5.07 -15.42
C ALA A 169 -21.40 6.38 -14.63
N LEU A 170 -20.29 6.56 -13.92
CA LEU A 170 -19.98 7.78 -13.16
C LEU A 170 -19.11 8.75 -13.98
N VAL A 171 -18.43 8.25 -15.02
CA VAL A 171 -17.62 9.04 -15.94
C VAL A 171 -18.17 8.94 -17.37
N THR A 172 -18.09 10.02 -18.13
CA THR A 172 -18.52 10.07 -19.52
C THR A 172 -17.53 9.40 -20.47
N GLN A 173 -16.24 9.35 -20.04
CA GLN A 173 -15.15 8.78 -20.80
C GLN A 173 -14.18 8.06 -19.88
N ALA A 174 -13.72 6.88 -20.29
CA ALA A 174 -12.62 6.20 -19.64
C ALA A 174 -11.30 6.97 -19.83
N VAL A 175 -10.39 6.87 -18.85
CA VAL A 175 -9.09 7.57 -18.90
C VAL A 175 -8.13 6.98 -19.95
N GLY A 176 -8.43 5.79 -20.45
CA GLY A 176 -7.58 4.99 -21.33
C GLY A 176 -6.74 3.98 -20.55
N ASN A 177 -5.86 3.26 -21.23
CA ASN A 177 -5.02 2.23 -20.61
C ASN A 177 -4.28 2.78 -19.39
N ALA A 178 -4.68 2.34 -18.21
CA ALA A 178 -4.05 2.66 -16.96
C ALA A 178 -3.03 1.58 -16.59
N ARG A 179 -1.86 2.01 -16.13
CA ARG A 179 -0.86 1.12 -15.53
C ARG A 179 -1.27 0.67 -14.15
N ASN A 180 -1.82 1.59 -13.39
CA ASN A 180 -2.36 1.36 -12.06
C ASN A 180 -3.48 2.35 -11.76
N LEU A 181 -4.36 1.94 -10.86
CA LEU A 181 -5.51 2.68 -10.37
C LEU A 181 -5.57 2.49 -8.85
N ASN A 182 -5.58 3.58 -8.11
CA ASN A 182 -5.72 3.53 -6.65
C ASN A 182 -6.88 4.41 -6.20
N ARG A 183 -7.59 3.94 -5.18
CA ARG A 183 -8.75 4.60 -4.59
C ARG A 183 -8.43 5.06 -3.17
N SER A 184 -8.83 6.29 -2.84
CA SER A 184 -8.81 6.79 -1.46
C SER A 184 -10.00 6.28 -0.64
N ALA A 185 -9.93 6.44 0.67
CA ALA A 185 -11.01 6.05 1.57
C ALA A 185 -12.31 6.83 1.32
N ASP A 186 -12.22 8.09 0.85
CA ASP A 186 -13.36 8.95 0.53
C ASP A 186 -13.85 8.81 -0.93
N GLY A 187 -13.34 7.84 -1.67
CA GLY A 187 -13.83 7.48 -3.00
C GLY A 187 -13.18 8.19 -4.18
N ARG A 188 -12.09 8.93 -3.97
CA ARG A 188 -11.31 9.51 -5.09
C ARG A 188 -10.46 8.46 -5.75
N TYR A 189 -10.19 8.64 -7.03
CA TYR A 189 -9.27 7.78 -7.77
C TYR A 189 -8.09 8.55 -8.32
N VAL A 190 -6.94 7.89 -8.38
CA VAL A 190 -5.79 8.29 -9.17
C VAL A 190 -5.44 7.17 -10.15
N ALA A 191 -5.33 7.51 -11.43
CA ALA A 191 -4.96 6.61 -12.52
C ALA A 191 -3.62 7.03 -13.11
N ILE A 192 -2.71 6.07 -13.28
CA ILE A 192 -1.41 6.30 -13.91
C ILE A 192 -1.50 5.82 -15.36
N SER A 193 -1.11 6.66 -16.31
CA SER A 193 -1.06 6.28 -17.73
C SER A 193 -0.16 5.06 -17.96
N ALA A 194 -0.44 4.25 -18.95
CA ALA A 194 0.30 3.03 -19.29
C ALA A 194 1.83 3.24 -19.36
N ASN A 195 2.25 4.38 -19.87
CA ASN A 195 3.67 4.75 -19.97
C ASN A 195 4.23 5.40 -18.69
N GLY A 196 3.40 5.75 -17.71
CA GLY A 196 3.79 6.41 -16.46
C GLY A 196 4.32 7.84 -16.65
N ASN A 197 3.92 8.52 -17.71
CA ASN A 197 4.37 9.89 -18.02
C ASN A 197 3.39 10.97 -17.54
N PHE A 198 2.11 10.63 -17.33
CA PHE A 198 1.11 11.48 -16.70
C PHE A 198 0.20 10.64 -15.78
N TYR A 199 -0.62 11.29 -15.01
CA TYR A 199 -1.66 10.69 -14.18
C TYR A 199 -2.94 11.51 -14.27
N SER A 200 -4.04 10.90 -13.88
CA SER A 200 -5.34 11.55 -13.83
C SER A 200 -6.00 11.30 -12.48
N THR A 201 -6.75 12.27 -12.00
CA THR A 201 -7.55 12.16 -10.77
C THR A 201 -9.03 12.26 -11.08
N TRP A 202 -9.84 11.64 -10.25
CA TRP A 202 -11.29 11.72 -10.27
C TRP A 202 -11.81 11.74 -8.83
N GLN A 203 -12.84 12.49 -8.57
CA GLN A 203 -13.52 12.52 -7.29
C GLN A 203 -15.03 12.35 -7.45
N PRO A 204 -15.75 11.85 -6.42
CA PRO A 204 -17.20 11.68 -6.48
C PRO A 204 -17.90 12.99 -6.87
N GLY A 205 -18.74 12.89 -7.92
CA GLY A 205 -19.43 14.02 -8.50
C GLY A 205 -18.81 14.56 -9.81
N ASP A 206 -17.53 14.29 -10.07
CA ASP A 206 -16.92 14.63 -11.34
C ASP A 206 -17.47 13.72 -12.44
N VAL A 207 -17.72 14.28 -13.62
CA VAL A 207 -18.19 13.54 -14.80
C VAL A 207 -17.05 13.17 -15.76
N THR A 208 -15.84 13.69 -15.51
CA THR A 208 -14.64 13.44 -16.31
C THR A 208 -13.42 13.30 -15.41
N TRP A 209 -12.42 12.57 -15.91
CA TRP A 209 -11.09 12.54 -15.29
C TRP A 209 -10.35 13.86 -15.52
N ILE A 210 -9.61 14.33 -14.52
CA ILE A 210 -8.74 15.50 -14.62
C ILE A 210 -7.31 15.00 -14.86
N GLN A 211 -6.75 15.34 -16.02
CA GLN A 211 -5.39 14.94 -16.39
C GLN A 211 -4.36 15.91 -15.84
N HIS A 212 -3.28 15.38 -15.28
CA HIS A 212 -2.15 16.10 -14.71
C HIS A 212 -0.88 15.79 -15.51
N ASN A 213 -0.30 16.80 -16.12
CA ASN A 213 0.94 16.67 -16.87
C ASN A 213 2.15 16.80 -15.94
N ARG A 214 3.21 16.08 -16.29
CA ARG A 214 4.45 16.07 -15.51
C ARG A 214 5.61 16.61 -16.31
N ASN A 215 6.43 17.45 -15.67
CA ASN A 215 7.68 17.96 -16.22
C ASN A 215 8.88 17.06 -15.85
N SER A 216 8.69 15.75 -15.78
CA SER A 216 9.72 14.78 -15.38
C SER A 216 9.83 13.66 -16.41
N SER A 217 11.06 13.34 -16.82
CA SER A 217 11.36 12.18 -17.67
C SER A 217 11.26 10.83 -16.95
N ARG A 218 11.22 10.84 -15.60
CA ARG A 218 11.10 9.61 -14.82
C ARG A 218 9.65 9.11 -14.82
N ARG A 219 9.47 7.86 -15.17
CA ARG A 219 8.15 7.23 -15.20
C ARG A 219 7.63 7.02 -13.78
N VAL A 220 6.35 7.28 -13.59
CA VAL A 220 5.63 6.90 -12.37
C VAL A 220 5.52 5.38 -12.32
N GLN A 221 5.83 4.82 -11.17
CA GLN A 221 5.68 3.39 -10.89
C GLN A 221 4.34 3.10 -10.23
N ASN A 222 4.02 3.83 -9.18
CA ASN A 222 2.75 3.75 -8.45
C ASN A 222 2.41 5.09 -7.82
N MET A 223 1.13 5.31 -7.53
CA MET A 223 0.57 6.48 -6.84
C MET A 223 -0.63 6.06 -6.01
N GLY A 224 -0.90 6.81 -4.97
CA GLY A 224 -2.10 6.67 -4.15
C GLY A 224 -2.31 7.88 -3.27
N TYR A 225 -3.21 7.76 -2.32
CA TYR A 225 -3.58 8.82 -1.40
C TYR A 225 -2.97 8.58 -0.02
N THR A 226 -2.57 9.67 0.64
CA THR A 226 -2.21 9.70 2.05
C THR A 226 -3.49 9.77 2.91
N PRO A 227 -3.44 9.49 4.22
CA PRO A 227 -4.62 9.63 5.09
C PRO A 227 -5.21 11.05 5.13
N ASP A 228 -4.39 12.08 4.90
CA ASP A 228 -4.79 13.48 4.79
C ASP A 228 -5.16 13.90 3.36
N ASN A 229 -5.43 12.95 2.47
CA ASN A 229 -5.87 13.15 1.08
C ASN A 229 -4.88 13.88 0.15
N ARG A 230 -3.59 13.94 0.49
CA ARG A 230 -2.55 14.26 -0.48
C ARG A 230 -2.27 13.06 -1.38
N LEU A 231 -1.55 13.29 -2.47
CA LEU A 231 -1.04 12.20 -3.31
C LEU A 231 0.37 11.81 -2.86
N TRP A 232 0.64 10.52 -2.83
CA TRP A 232 2.01 10.01 -2.86
C TRP A 232 2.33 9.44 -4.23
N MET A 233 3.60 9.52 -4.63
CA MET A 233 4.09 9.06 -5.93
C MET A 233 5.40 8.32 -5.76
N LEU A 234 5.45 7.10 -6.28
CA LEU A 234 6.68 6.33 -6.46
C LEU A 234 7.15 6.44 -7.91
N ASN A 235 8.40 6.87 -8.10
CA ASN A 235 8.99 7.00 -9.41
C ASN A 235 10.04 5.91 -9.67
N ARG A 236 10.22 5.57 -10.94
CA ARG A 236 11.28 4.67 -11.36
C ARG A 236 12.64 5.18 -10.89
N GLY A 237 13.45 4.27 -10.31
CA GLY A 237 14.73 4.63 -9.69
C GLY A 237 14.63 4.94 -8.19
N GLY A 238 13.54 4.52 -7.54
CA GLY A 238 13.42 4.52 -6.07
C GLY A 238 13.16 5.89 -5.46
N GLN A 239 12.46 6.78 -6.17
CA GLN A 239 12.08 8.08 -5.63
C GLN A 239 10.65 8.06 -5.11
N VAL A 240 10.43 8.73 -3.98
CA VAL A 240 9.12 9.01 -3.39
C VAL A 240 8.90 10.53 -3.31
N GLN A 241 7.68 10.96 -3.58
CA GLN A 241 7.24 12.35 -3.46
C GLN A 241 5.83 12.39 -2.89
N PHE A 242 5.52 13.47 -2.18
CA PHE A 242 4.17 13.78 -1.72
C PHE A 242 3.71 15.08 -2.38
N SER A 243 2.42 15.20 -2.68
CA SER A 243 1.87 16.46 -3.15
C SER A 243 1.76 17.46 -1.99
N GLU A 244 1.72 18.76 -2.31
CA GLU A 244 1.34 19.77 -1.32
C GLU A 244 -0.12 19.59 -0.90
N VAL A 245 -0.48 20.09 0.27
CA VAL A 245 -1.83 19.97 0.81
C VAL A 245 -2.84 20.70 -0.09
N GLY A 246 -3.88 19.98 -0.51
CA GLY A 246 -4.93 20.53 -1.40
C GLY A 246 -4.54 20.71 -2.86
N GLU A 247 -3.33 20.29 -3.25
CA GLU A 247 -2.80 20.48 -4.59
C GLU A 247 -2.38 19.14 -5.20
N PHE A 248 -2.83 18.86 -6.42
CA PHE A 248 -2.48 17.62 -7.11
C PHE A 248 -1.42 17.82 -8.21
N ASP A 249 -1.05 19.05 -8.52
CA ASP A 249 -0.03 19.42 -9.50
C ASP A 249 1.26 19.93 -8.87
N LYS A 250 1.24 20.26 -7.56
CA LYS A 250 2.40 20.74 -6.83
C LYS A 250 2.96 19.66 -5.92
N TRP A 251 4.26 19.47 -5.98
CA TRP A 251 4.95 18.36 -5.33
C TRP A 251 6.04 18.86 -4.42
N GLU A 252 6.09 18.32 -3.22
CA GLU A 252 7.19 18.52 -2.28
C GLU A 252 8.53 18.03 -2.88
N LYS A 253 9.62 18.38 -2.23
CA LYS A 253 10.95 17.93 -2.64
C LYS A 253 11.00 16.40 -2.70
N LYS A 254 11.41 15.86 -3.84
CA LYS A 254 11.60 14.43 -4.02
C LYS A 254 12.61 13.86 -3.02
N GLN A 255 12.30 12.70 -2.49
CA GLN A 255 13.15 11.94 -1.61
C GLN A 255 13.66 10.70 -2.35
N THR A 256 14.85 10.26 -2.01
CA THR A 256 15.42 9.01 -2.51
C THR A 256 15.93 8.24 -1.30
N PRO A 257 15.13 7.33 -0.74
CA PRO A 257 15.59 6.48 0.35
C PRO A 257 16.92 5.81 -0.02
N ARG A 258 17.95 5.94 0.82
CA ARG A 258 19.30 5.40 0.53
C ARG A 258 19.27 3.91 0.23
N GLU A 259 18.41 3.21 0.92
CA GLU A 259 18.18 1.76 0.77
C GLU A 259 17.23 1.42 -0.40
N GLY A 260 16.66 2.43 -1.08
CA GLY A 260 15.74 2.29 -2.22
C GLY A 260 16.41 2.06 -3.58
N GLY A 261 17.74 2.20 -3.66
CA GLY A 261 18.47 2.28 -4.94
C GLY A 261 18.40 1.02 -5.80
N GLY A 262 18.26 1.22 -7.11
CA GLY A 262 18.40 0.22 -8.19
C GLY A 262 17.19 -0.66 -8.46
N PHE A 263 16.45 -1.08 -7.47
CA PHE A 263 15.23 -1.90 -7.60
C PHE A 263 14.00 -1.02 -7.39
N GLY A 264 12.99 -1.14 -8.24
CA GLY A 264 11.80 -0.28 -8.18
C GLY A 264 11.07 -0.40 -6.83
N LEU A 265 10.65 0.74 -6.29
CA LEU A 265 9.62 0.80 -5.26
C LEU A 265 8.28 0.52 -5.93
N LEU A 266 7.44 -0.33 -5.32
CA LEU A 266 6.24 -0.85 -5.98
C LEU A 266 4.95 -0.36 -5.35
N ASP A 267 4.88 -0.27 -4.01
CA ASP A 267 3.69 0.19 -3.31
C ASP A 267 4.03 0.89 -2.01
N LEU A 268 3.08 1.72 -1.51
CA LEU A 268 3.20 2.45 -0.27
C LEU A 268 1.89 2.37 0.52
N ALA A 269 1.98 2.03 1.79
CA ALA A 269 0.84 2.03 2.71
C ALA A 269 1.18 2.70 4.04
N TYR A 270 0.16 3.26 4.66
CA TYR A 270 0.20 3.84 5.98
C TYR A 270 -0.29 2.82 7.01
N GLN A 271 0.53 2.53 8.00
CA GLN A 271 0.13 1.82 9.21
C GLN A 271 -0.62 2.77 10.14
N ASP A 272 -0.10 3.99 10.27
CA ASP A 272 -0.71 5.16 10.89
C ASP A 272 -0.12 6.45 10.29
N GLU A 273 -0.39 7.62 10.86
CA GLU A 273 0.07 8.92 10.34
C GLU A 273 1.60 9.04 10.30
N ASN A 274 2.33 8.40 11.23
CA ASN A 274 3.78 8.46 11.32
C ASN A 274 4.46 7.25 10.67
N ASN A 275 3.84 6.08 10.77
CA ASN A 275 4.39 4.83 10.31
C ASN A 275 3.97 4.53 8.88
N VAL A 276 4.93 4.63 7.95
CA VAL A 276 4.70 4.47 6.51
C VAL A 276 5.63 3.40 5.96
N TRP A 277 5.08 2.49 5.19
CA TRP A 277 5.79 1.36 4.62
C TRP A 277 5.83 1.42 3.11
N ILE A 278 6.98 1.06 2.53
CA ILE A 278 7.14 0.91 1.08
C ILE A 278 7.62 -0.50 0.78
N SER A 279 6.91 -1.19 -0.10
CA SER A 279 7.33 -2.47 -0.68
C SER A 279 8.05 -2.28 -2.02
N GLY A 280 8.86 -3.26 -2.41
CA GLY A 280 9.61 -3.14 -3.66
C GLY A 280 10.23 -4.44 -4.16
N GLY A 281 11.00 -4.32 -5.24
CA GLY A 281 11.71 -5.44 -5.84
C GLY A 281 12.80 -6.00 -4.94
N SER A 282 13.13 -7.29 -5.12
CA SER A 282 14.18 -8.00 -4.38
C SER A 282 14.00 -7.96 -2.86
N SER A 283 12.81 -8.33 -2.39
CA SER A 283 12.46 -8.43 -0.96
C SER A 283 12.68 -7.13 -0.19
N ARG A 284 12.43 -6.00 -0.84
CA ARG A 284 12.65 -4.70 -0.22
C ARG A 284 11.42 -4.26 0.54
N LEU A 285 11.61 -4.02 1.85
CA LEU A 285 10.72 -3.24 2.69
C LEU A 285 11.48 -2.04 3.24
N ILE A 286 10.85 -0.89 3.22
CA ILE A 286 11.39 0.37 3.73
C ILE A 286 10.32 0.97 4.65
N HIS A 287 10.74 1.44 5.80
CA HIS A 287 9.87 1.98 6.83
C HIS A 287 10.26 3.42 7.16
N SER A 288 9.27 4.25 7.43
CA SER A 288 9.39 5.59 7.99
C SER A 288 8.58 5.67 9.27
N GLU A 289 9.12 6.32 10.30
CA GLU A 289 8.47 6.56 11.60
C GLU A 289 8.11 8.04 11.80
N ASP A 290 8.28 8.86 10.76
CA ASP A 290 8.11 10.31 10.81
C ASP A 290 7.21 10.84 9.68
N GLY A 291 6.26 10.01 9.23
CA GLY A 291 5.30 10.36 8.18
C GLY A 291 5.91 10.46 6.79
N GLY A 292 6.99 9.72 6.53
CA GLY A 292 7.63 9.68 5.21
C GLY A 292 8.73 10.71 5.01
N LYS A 293 9.25 11.34 6.07
CA LYS A 293 10.35 12.31 5.98
C LYS A 293 11.72 11.63 5.92
N THR A 294 11.91 10.60 6.76
CA THR A 294 13.12 9.76 6.75
C THR A 294 12.75 8.29 6.57
N TRP A 295 13.69 7.49 6.03
CA TRP A 295 13.42 6.12 5.62
C TRP A 295 14.56 5.19 6.04
N THR A 296 14.21 4.05 6.61
CA THR A 296 15.12 2.96 6.96
C THR A 296 14.68 1.67 6.31
N ARG A 297 15.63 0.77 6.02
CA ARG A 297 15.32 -0.55 5.48
C ARG A 297 14.95 -1.50 6.61
N ASP A 298 13.79 -2.12 6.51
CA ASP A 298 13.44 -3.30 7.27
C ASP A 298 14.09 -4.53 6.66
N ARG A 299 14.71 -5.37 7.48
CA ARG A 299 15.45 -6.56 7.02
C ARG A 299 14.74 -7.87 7.31
N SER A 300 13.60 -7.85 7.98
CA SER A 300 12.84 -9.07 8.31
C SER A 300 12.44 -9.85 7.05
N ALA A 301 12.11 -9.14 5.95
CA ALA A 301 11.80 -9.75 4.67
C ALA A 301 13.00 -10.05 3.76
N ALA A 302 14.24 -9.77 4.18
CA ALA A 302 15.42 -9.78 3.28
C ALA A 302 15.68 -11.13 2.59
N ASN A 303 15.30 -12.24 3.22
CA ASN A 303 15.54 -13.60 2.74
C ASN A 303 14.38 -14.19 1.92
N VAL A 304 13.33 -13.42 1.64
CA VAL A 304 12.14 -13.92 0.92
C VAL A 304 12.44 -14.23 -0.55
N GLY A 305 13.37 -13.50 -1.18
CA GLY A 305 13.79 -13.75 -2.56
C GLY A 305 12.76 -13.38 -3.63
N ALA A 306 11.76 -12.53 -3.31
CA ALA A 306 10.66 -12.19 -4.19
C ALA A 306 10.48 -10.68 -4.37
N ASN A 307 9.78 -10.27 -5.43
CA ASN A 307 9.27 -8.91 -5.53
C ASN A 307 8.02 -8.78 -4.65
N LEU A 308 7.99 -7.76 -3.82
CA LEU A 308 6.89 -7.44 -2.90
C LEU A 308 6.00 -6.40 -3.56
N TYR A 309 4.82 -6.85 -4.03
CA TYR A 309 3.99 -6.05 -4.94
C TYR A 309 3.14 -5.00 -4.24
N GLN A 310 2.53 -5.38 -3.12
CA GLN A 310 1.61 -4.52 -2.38
C GLN A 310 1.80 -4.72 -0.87
N VAL A 311 1.57 -3.65 -0.12
CA VAL A 311 1.57 -3.65 1.34
C VAL A 311 0.23 -3.12 1.85
N TYR A 312 -0.34 -3.78 2.86
CA TYR A 312 -1.65 -3.48 3.43
C TYR A 312 -1.55 -3.32 4.94
N PHE A 313 -2.32 -2.39 5.49
CA PHE A 313 -2.61 -2.32 6.92
C PHE A 313 -4.11 -2.22 7.13
N PHE A 314 -4.66 -3.14 7.90
CA PHE A 314 -6.07 -3.19 8.30
C PHE A 314 -6.29 -2.63 9.70
N SER A 315 -5.24 -2.63 10.52
CA SER A 315 -5.10 -1.93 11.79
C SER A 315 -3.62 -1.65 12.05
N HIS A 316 -3.30 -0.96 13.16
CA HIS A 316 -1.91 -0.73 13.58
C HIS A 316 -1.12 -2.04 13.71
N ASP A 317 -1.76 -3.11 14.21
CA ASP A 317 -1.11 -4.39 14.50
C ASP A 317 -1.38 -5.47 13.44
N ARG A 318 -2.11 -5.15 12.39
CA ARG A 318 -2.47 -6.11 11.34
C ARG A 318 -2.09 -5.60 9.96
N GLY A 319 -0.97 -6.08 9.46
CA GLY A 319 -0.48 -5.75 8.12
C GLY A 319 -0.08 -7.00 7.35
N PHE A 320 -0.09 -6.88 6.03
CA PHE A 320 0.34 -7.92 5.10
C PHE A 320 1.10 -7.35 3.93
N VAL A 321 2.00 -8.16 3.38
CA VAL A 321 2.66 -7.90 2.10
C VAL A 321 2.41 -9.08 1.18
N ILE A 322 1.90 -8.81 -0.01
CA ILE A 322 1.77 -9.82 -1.07
C ILE A 322 2.85 -9.61 -2.13
N GLY A 323 3.26 -10.70 -2.75
CA GLY A 323 4.37 -10.65 -3.70
C GLY A 323 4.41 -11.83 -4.67
N GLN A 324 5.51 -11.89 -5.38
CA GLN A 324 5.79 -12.90 -6.40
C GLN A 324 5.87 -14.31 -5.79
N ASN A 325 5.52 -15.33 -6.58
CA ASN A 325 5.70 -16.74 -6.23
C ASN A 325 5.02 -17.16 -4.91
N GLY A 326 3.78 -16.77 -4.71
CA GLY A 326 3.02 -17.12 -3.51
C GLY A 326 3.48 -16.42 -2.23
N THR A 327 4.23 -15.34 -2.36
CA THR A 327 4.70 -14.60 -1.19
C THR A 327 3.55 -13.91 -0.48
N LEU A 328 3.33 -14.30 0.76
CA LEU A 328 2.51 -13.61 1.75
C LEU A 328 3.35 -13.40 3.01
N LEU A 329 3.50 -12.17 3.44
CA LEU A 329 4.12 -11.83 4.72
C LEU A 329 3.04 -11.25 5.63
N ALA A 330 3.05 -11.62 6.89
CA ALA A 330 2.23 -11.02 7.94
C ALA A 330 3.10 -10.19 8.86
N TYR A 331 2.56 -9.05 9.31
CA TYR A 331 3.17 -8.18 10.31
C TYR A 331 2.78 -8.64 11.72
N SER A 332 3.75 -8.76 12.59
CA SER A 332 3.55 -8.96 14.02
C SER A 332 4.20 -7.80 14.76
N PRO A 333 3.46 -6.99 15.53
CA PRO A 333 4.08 -6.06 16.48
C PRO A 333 4.85 -6.88 17.51
N ASP A 334 6.00 -6.37 17.97
CA ASP A 334 6.80 -6.96 19.04
C ASP A 334 6.10 -6.91 20.39
#